data_deea1402fa9f57ea7a7bdf635878d723
#
_entry.id   deea1402fa9f57ea7a7bdf635878d723
#
_cell.length_a   1.000
_cell.length_b   1.000
_cell.length_c   1.000
_cell.angle_alpha   90.00
_cell.angle_beta   90.00
_cell.angle_gamma   90.00
#
_symmetry.space_group_name_H-M   'P 1'
#
loop_
_entity.id
_entity.type
_entity.pdbx_description
1 polymer ?
#
loop_
_entity_poly.entity_id
_entity_poly.type
_entity_poly.pdbx_seq_one_letter_code
_entity_poly.pdbx_strand_id
1 'polypeptide(L)'
;IIIALVILAVSLPFVFLVYQKYKPYYTAGDFGITTVVSEVDANQNGIDDYQDILLGARMDADNHPTYDGRYWSAGYPPDDIGVCTDVIWRAFKNAGYNLRAMVDNDILISNEEDYHIDYPDSNIDFRRVGNLQVFFSKYAQSLTLDIYDISEWQPGDIVVFNGKHIGIISDRRNRDGIPYVIHNSGQPLREEDVLEKRAKIDPISGHFRWNALELEDIVVYWEE
;
A
#
# COMPACT_ATOMS: atom_id res chain seq x y z
N ILE A 1 -14.13 -42.00 -10.79
CA ILE A 1 -12.80 -41.36 -11.00
C ILE A 1 -12.97 -39.87 -11.35
N ILE A 2 -13.82 -39.50 -12.32
CA ILE A 2 -14.04 -38.09 -12.74
C ILE A 2 -14.57 -37.22 -11.59
N ILE A 3 -15.56 -37.70 -10.83
CA ILE A 3 -16.14 -36.97 -9.68
C ILE A 3 -15.07 -36.73 -8.59
N ALA A 4 -14.23 -37.70 -8.31
CA ALA A 4 -13.14 -37.55 -7.34
C ALA A 4 -12.10 -36.53 -7.79
N LEU A 5 -11.77 -36.46 -9.08
CA LEU A 5 -10.86 -35.47 -9.65
C LEU A 5 -11.45 -34.05 -9.61
N VAL A 6 -12.75 -33.89 -9.84
CA VAL A 6 -13.45 -32.61 -9.73
C VAL A 6 -13.48 -32.12 -8.28
N ILE A 7 -13.77 -33.01 -7.32
CA ILE A 7 -13.74 -32.66 -5.89
C ILE A 7 -12.35 -32.24 -5.46
N LEU A 8 -11.30 -32.95 -5.89
CA LEU A 8 -9.92 -32.58 -5.60
C LEU A 8 -9.55 -31.21 -6.22
N ALA A 9 -9.94 -30.97 -7.45
CA ALA A 9 -9.66 -29.71 -8.17
C ALA A 9 -10.32 -28.49 -7.50
N VAL A 10 -11.49 -28.66 -6.88
CA VAL A 10 -12.19 -27.57 -6.16
C VAL A 10 -11.71 -27.43 -4.71
N SER A 11 -11.38 -28.55 -4.03
CA SER A 11 -10.95 -28.52 -2.63
C SER A 11 -9.51 -28.04 -2.43
N LEU A 12 -8.59 -28.35 -3.34
CA LEU A 12 -7.20 -27.95 -3.24
C LEU A 12 -6.99 -26.41 -3.18
N PRO A 13 -7.60 -25.62 -4.07
CA PRO A 13 -7.52 -24.16 -3.97
C PRO A 13 -8.09 -23.62 -2.66
N PHE A 14 -9.20 -24.18 -2.20
CA PHE A 14 -9.83 -23.78 -0.94
C PHE A 14 -8.93 -24.10 0.27
N VAL A 15 -8.40 -25.32 0.34
CA VAL A 15 -7.47 -25.72 1.40
C VAL A 15 -6.22 -24.85 1.37
N PHE A 16 -5.69 -24.54 0.19
CA PHE A 16 -4.54 -23.65 0.03
C PHE A 16 -4.83 -22.24 0.56
N LEU A 17 -5.98 -21.65 0.24
CA LEU A 17 -6.41 -20.34 0.73
C LEU A 17 -6.57 -20.33 2.25
N VAL A 18 -7.19 -21.37 2.82
CA VAL A 18 -7.32 -21.54 4.28
C VAL A 18 -5.94 -21.65 4.92
N TYR A 19 -5.05 -22.46 4.35
CA TYR A 19 -3.68 -22.57 4.85
C TYR A 19 -2.95 -21.23 4.81
N GLN A 20 -3.01 -20.48 3.72
CA GLN A 20 -2.37 -19.16 3.61
C GLN A 20 -2.92 -18.17 4.62
N LYS A 21 -4.25 -18.16 4.83
CA LYS A 21 -4.90 -17.27 5.82
C LYS A 21 -4.47 -17.55 7.26
N TYR A 22 -4.22 -18.81 7.59
CA TYR A 22 -3.86 -19.26 8.96
C TYR A 22 -2.40 -19.67 9.08
N LYS A 23 -1.58 -19.46 8.04
CA LYS A 23 -0.14 -19.69 8.09
C LYS A 23 0.46 -18.84 9.22
N PRO A 24 1.29 -19.42 10.10
CA PRO A 24 2.01 -18.65 11.09
C PRO A 24 2.86 -17.57 10.42
N TYR A 25 2.81 -16.39 10.95
CA TYR A 25 3.67 -15.27 10.54
C TYR A 25 4.58 -14.88 11.71
N TYR A 26 5.63 -14.19 11.37
CA TYR A 26 6.58 -13.61 12.31
C TYR A 26 6.37 -12.11 12.39
N THR A 27 6.98 -11.48 13.38
CA THR A 27 6.98 -10.03 13.58
C THR A 27 8.41 -9.49 13.54
N ALA A 28 8.60 -8.19 13.56
CA ALA A 28 9.92 -7.56 13.64
C ALA A 28 10.72 -8.07 14.86
N GLY A 29 10.05 -8.24 16.01
CA GLY A 29 10.65 -8.72 17.25
C GLY A 29 11.27 -10.12 17.16
N ASP A 30 10.72 -11.01 16.33
CA ASP A 30 11.26 -12.37 16.13
C ASP A 30 12.65 -12.34 15.45
N PHE A 31 13.00 -11.23 14.79
CA PHE A 31 14.29 -11.03 14.12
C PHE A 31 15.18 -9.99 14.83
N GLY A 32 14.79 -9.55 16.04
CA GLY A 32 15.52 -8.52 16.80
C GLY A 32 15.46 -7.14 16.14
N ILE A 33 14.47 -6.89 15.27
CA ILE A 33 14.26 -5.63 14.59
C ILE A 33 13.40 -4.73 15.48
N THR A 34 13.87 -3.50 15.73
CA THR A 34 13.08 -2.48 16.41
C THR A 34 12.12 -1.85 15.39
N THR A 35 10.84 -1.84 15.71
CA THR A 35 9.83 -1.14 14.88
C THR A 35 10.03 0.37 15.00
N VAL A 36 10.08 1.04 13.87
CA VAL A 36 10.13 2.50 13.78
C VAL A 36 8.72 3.05 14.06
N VAL A 37 8.66 4.09 14.87
CA VAL A 37 7.42 4.78 15.28
C VAL A 37 7.47 6.21 14.72
N SER A 38 6.36 6.71 14.21
CA SER A 38 6.25 8.11 13.79
C SER A 38 6.19 9.05 15.00
N GLU A 39 6.81 10.21 14.87
CA GLU A 39 6.65 11.29 15.85
C GLU A 39 5.36 12.10 15.62
N VAL A 40 4.62 11.77 14.58
CA VAL A 40 3.38 12.44 14.17
C VAL A 40 2.18 11.52 14.44
N ASP A 41 1.10 12.11 14.93
CA ASP A 41 -0.25 11.57 15.05
C ASP A 41 -1.19 12.64 14.47
N ALA A 42 -1.34 12.61 13.13
CA ALA A 42 -1.98 13.68 12.38
C ALA A 42 -3.49 13.80 12.67
N ASN A 43 -4.17 12.68 12.92
CA ASN A 43 -5.59 12.64 13.25
C ASN A 43 -5.88 12.76 14.77
N GLN A 44 -4.84 12.81 15.60
CA GLN A 44 -4.89 12.96 17.07
C GLN A 44 -5.69 11.85 17.78
N ASN A 45 -5.61 10.63 17.27
CA ASN A 45 -6.32 9.49 17.84
C ASN A 45 -5.51 8.71 18.90
N GLY A 46 -4.23 9.08 19.13
CA GLY A 46 -3.30 8.44 20.05
C GLY A 46 -2.50 7.29 19.42
N ILE A 47 -2.59 7.11 18.12
CA ILE A 47 -1.82 6.13 17.32
C ILE A 47 -0.92 6.90 16.37
N ASP A 48 0.34 6.49 16.23
CA ASP A 48 1.27 7.14 15.32
C ASP A 48 0.93 6.87 13.85
N ASP A 49 1.33 7.80 12.96
CA ASP A 49 0.95 7.76 11.54
C ASP A 49 1.34 6.45 10.83
N TYR A 50 2.50 5.84 11.15
CA TYR A 50 2.91 4.61 10.48
C TYR A 50 1.99 3.45 10.83
N GLN A 51 1.59 3.38 12.10
CA GLN A 51 0.62 2.41 12.57
C GLN A 51 -0.78 2.69 11.99
N ASP A 52 -1.20 3.96 11.90
CA ASP A 52 -2.48 4.32 11.30
C ASP A 52 -2.54 4.03 9.80
N ILE A 53 -1.46 4.27 9.05
CA ILE A 53 -1.35 3.89 7.62
C ILE A 53 -1.48 2.36 7.47
N LEU A 54 -0.78 1.59 8.31
CA LEU A 54 -0.90 0.13 8.33
C LEU A 54 -2.34 -0.33 8.62
N LEU A 55 -2.97 0.24 9.66
CA LEU A 55 -4.33 -0.11 10.07
C LEU A 55 -5.34 0.23 8.97
N GLY A 56 -5.23 1.40 8.33
CA GLY A 56 -6.10 1.80 7.24
C GLY A 56 -5.97 0.89 6.01
N ALA A 57 -4.74 0.48 5.65
CA ALA A 57 -4.52 -0.52 4.61
C ALA A 57 -5.13 -1.88 4.96
N ARG A 58 -5.04 -2.30 6.22
CA ARG A 58 -5.61 -3.55 6.70
C ARG A 58 -7.14 -3.51 6.73
N MET A 59 -7.74 -2.36 7.08
CA MET A 59 -9.19 -2.17 6.99
C MET A 59 -9.68 -2.32 5.55
N ASP A 60 -8.97 -1.76 4.56
CA ASP A 60 -9.29 -1.98 3.14
C ASP A 60 -9.14 -3.45 2.75
N ALA A 61 -8.07 -4.12 3.20
CA ALA A 61 -7.84 -5.54 2.95
C ALA A 61 -8.97 -6.42 3.52
N ASP A 62 -9.44 -6.13 4.73
CA ASP A 62 -10.52 -6.86 5.41
C ASP A 62 -11.90 -6.59 4.76
N ASN A 63 -12.14 -5.37 4.27
CA ASN A 63 -13.32 -5.03 3.47
C ASN A 63 -13.36 -5.75 2.11
N HIS A 64 -12.19 -6.18 1.62
CA HIS A 64 -12.04 -7.00 0.42
C HIS A 64 -12.69 -6.42 -0.84
N PRO A 65 -12.39 -5.15 -1.23
CA PRO A 65 -13.06 -4.52 -2.36
C PRO A 65 -12.83 -5.26 -3.67
N THR A 66 -13.87 -5.28 -4.50
CA THR A 66 -13.82 -5.83 -5.85
C THR A 66 -12.84 -5.02 -6.71
N TYR A 67 -11.93 -5.71 -7.43
CA TYR A 67 -10.95 -5.05 -8.28
C TYR A 67 -11.61 -4.43 -9.52
N ASP A 68 -11.69 -3.09 -9.54
CA ASP A 68 -12.23 -2.33 -10.66
C ASP A 68 -11.58 -0.95 -10.73
N GLY A 69 -10.85 -0.71 -11.79
CA GLY A 69 -10.09 0.52 -12.03
C GLY A 69 -10.81 1.56 -12.89
N ARG A 70 -12.15 1.46 -13.04
CA ARG A 70 -12.91 2.45 -13.82
C ARG A 70 -12.75 3.86 -13.26
N TYR A 71 -13.03 4.85 -14.10
CA TYR A 71 -13.08 6.25 -13.72
C TYR A 71 -14.30 6.57 -12.84
N TRP A 72 -14.08 7.41 -11.83
CA TRP A 72 -15.10 7.91 -10.91
C TRP A 72 -15.10 9.44 -10.94
N SER A 73 -16.20 10.05 -11.37
CA SER A 73 -16.30 11.51 -11.51
C SER A 73 -16.23 12.29 -10.19
N ALA A 74 -16.41 11.60 -9.05
CA ALA A 74 -16.18 12.14 -7.72
C ALA A 74 -14.77 11.85 -7.18
N GLY A 75 -13.93 11.17 -7.96
CA GLY A 75 -12.57 10.75 -7.60
C GLY A 75 -12.50 9.45 -6.79
N TYR A 76 -13.38 9.29 -5.83
CA TYR A 76 -13.36 8.13 -4.92
C TYR A 76 -14.35 7.04 -5.35
N PRO A 77 -13.91 5.79 -5.52
CA PRO A 77 -14.83 4.66 -5.69
C PRO A 77 -15.57 4.37 -4.38
N PRO A 78 -16.74 3.68 -4.45
CA PRO A 78 -17.38 3.09 -3.28
C PRO A 78 -16.45 2.17 -2.50
N ASP A 79 -16.71 1.97 -1.21
CA ASP A 79 -15.82 1.19 -0.33
C ASP A 79 -15.64 -0.27 -0.76
N ASP A 80 -16.64 -0.85 -1.43
CA ASP A 80 -16.63 -2.22 -1.95
C ASP A 80 -15.92 -2.38 -3.30
N ILE A 81 -15.36 -1.29 -3.86
CA ILE A 81 -14.61 -1.26 -5.13
C ILE A 81 -13.25 -0.59 -4.92
N GLY A 82 -12.21 -1.12 -5.57
CA GLY A 82 -10.88 -0.50 -5.50
C GLY A 82 -9.82 -1.26 -6.27
N VAL A 83 -8.69 -0.58 -6.47
CA VAL A 83 -7.45 -1.11 -7.04
C VAL A 83 -6.29 -0.87 -6.07
N CYS A 84 -5.06 -1.17 -6.47
CA CYS A 84 -3.88 -1.03 -5.61
C CYS A 84 -3.69 0.38 -5.03
N THR A 85 -3.98 1.43 -5.81
CA THR A 85 -3.87 2.83 -5.36
C THR A 85 -4.98 3.23 -4.40
N ASP A 86 -6.12 2.54 -4.42
CA ASP A 86 -7.20 2.79 -3.47
C ASP A 86 -6.86 2.32 -2.06
N VAL A 87 -6.03 1.27 -1.93
CA VAL A 87 -5.44 0.87 -0.64
C VAL A 87 -4.62 2.03 -0.04
N ILE A 88 -3.85 2.74 -0.88
CA ILE A 88 -2.95 3.81 -0.42
C ILE A 88 -3.74 5.01 0.09
N TRP A 89 -4.66 5.57 -0.71
CA TRP A 89 -5.38 6.75 -0.24
C TRP A 89 -6.29 6.46 0.96
N ARG A 90 -6.84 5.23 1.07
CA ARG A 90 -7.63 4.82 2.25
C ARG A 90 -6.75 4.67 3.49
N ALA A 91 -5.53 4.15 3.33
CA ALA A 91 -4.53 4.09 4.40
C ALA A 91 -4.17 5.50 4.89
N PHE A 92 -3.90 6.42 3.97
CA PHE A 92 -3.59 7.83 4.29
C PHE A 92 -4.79 8.55 4.92
N LYS A 93 -6.01 8.30 4.42
CA LYS A 93 -7.23 8.81 5.04
C LYS A 93 -7.36 8.38 6.50
N ASN A 94 -7.08 7.11 6.81
CA ASN A 94 -7.12 6.60 8.18
C ASN A 94 -6.11 7.32 9.09
N ALA A 95 -4.94 7.68 8.57
CA ALA A 95 -3.94 8.47 9.28
C ALA A 95 -4.25 9.99 9.28
N GLY A 96 -5.39 10.42 8.73
CA GLY A 96 -5.81 11.83 8.75
C GLY A 96 -5.33 12.67 7.57
N TYR A 97 -4.79 12.07 6.49
CA TYR A 97 -4.27 12.79 5.33
C TYR A 97 -5.20 12.71 4.12
N ASN A 98 -5.34 13.83 3.40
CA ASN A 98 -6.03 13.89 2.12
C ASN A 98 -5.02 13.73 0.96
N LEU A 99 -4.64 12.48 0.69
CA LEU A 99 -3.65 12.17 -0.34
C LEU A 99 -4.03 12.71 -1.72
N ARG A 100 -5.32 12.70 -2.09
CA ARG A 100 -5.81 13.28 -3.34
C ARG A 100 -5.47 14.75 -3.44
N ALA A 101 -5.81 15.54 -2.42
CA ALA A 101 -5.54 16.97 -2.41
C ALA A 101 -4.05 17.29 -2.43
N MET A 102 -3.23 16.50 -1.71
CA MET A 102 -1.77 16.66 -1.71
C MET A 102 -1.18 16.40 -3.11
N VAL A 103 -1.56 15.31 -3.77
CA VAL A 103 -1.10 14.98 -5.12
C VAL A 103 -1.57 16.02 -6.15
N ASP A 104 -2.84 16.46 -6.07
CA ASP A 104 -3.41 17.45 -6.96
C ASP A 104 -2.69 18.80 -6.83
N ASN A 105 -2.44 19.25 -5.61
CA ASN A 105 -1.68 20.47 -5.32
C ASN A 105 -0.26 20.40 -5.91
N ASP A 106 0.46 19.27 -5.73
CA ASP A 106 1.81 19.13 -6.29
C ASP A 106 1.80 19.12 -7.82
N ILE A 107 0.85 18.44 -8.45
CA ILE A 107 0.69 18.45 -9.93
C ILE A 107 0.48 19.85 -10.46
N LEU A 108 -0.35 20.67 -9.80
CA LEU A 108 -0.65 22.03 -10.22
C LEU A 108 0.54 23.00 -10.13
N ILE A 109 1.47 22.77 -9.19
CA ILE A 109 2.66 23.62 -9.00
C ILE A 109 3.93 23.06 -9.64
N SER A 110 3.93 21.78 -10.02
CA SER A 110 5.06 21.09 -10.63
C SER A 110 5.18 21.40 -12.12
N ASN A 111 6.36 21.18 -12.68
CA ASN A 111 6.54 21.21 -14.13
C ASN A 111 5.87 19.96 -14.77
N GLU A 112 5.36 20.12 -16.00
CA GLU A 112 4.77 19.01 -16.77
C GLU A 112 5.70 17.79 -16.92
N GLU A 113 7.01 18.00 -16.88
CA GLU A 113 8.03 16.95 -17.01
C GLU A 113 8.04 15.97 -15.82
N ASP A 114 7.60 16.39 -14.63
CA ASP A 114 7.67 15.55 -13.42
C ASP A 114 6.64 14.42 -13.47
N TYR A 115 5.41 14.72 -13.85
CA TYR A 115 4.28 13.77 -13.81
C TYR A 115 3.90 13.15 -15.16
N HIS A 116 4.45 13.62 -16.27
CA HIS A 116 4.11 13.17 -17.63
C HIS A 116 2.59 13.16 -17.90
N ILE A 117 1.89 14.22 -17.43
CA ILE A 117 0.44 14.39 -17.54
C ILE A 117 0.17 15.53 -18.53
N ASP A 118 -0.55 15.24 -19.62
CA ASP A 118 -0.97 16.28 -20.58
C ASP A 118 -2.05 17.21 -20.00
N TYR A 119 -2.99 16.63 -19.23
CA TYR A 119 -4.09 17.35 -18.62
C TYR A 119 -4.34 16.82 -17.21
N PRO A 120 -4.10 17.63 -16.15
CA PRO A 120 -4.41 17.26 -14.77
C PRO A 120 -5.89 16.93 -14.57
N ASP A 121 -6.17 15.83 -13.88
CA ASP A 121 -7.51 15.41 -13.48
C ASP A 121 -7.48 14.87 -12.06
N SER A 122 -7.87 15.71 -11.10
CA SER A 122 -7.88 15.37 -9.68
C SER A 122 -8.74 14.15 -9.32
N ASN A 123 -9.64 13.72 -10.21
CA ASN A 123 -10.47 12.53 -9.98
C ASN A 123 -9.74 11.21 -10.26
N ILE A 124 -8.59 11.25 -10.95
CA ILE A 124 -7.87 10.03 -11.31
C ILE A 124 -6.38 10.09 -11.02
N ASP A 125 -5.76 11.27 -10.95
CA ASP A 125 -4.31 11.40 -10.87
C ASP A 125 -3.73 10.77 -9.60
N PHE A 126 -4.37 10.92 -8.45
CA PHE A 126 -3.98 10.25 -7.20
C PHE A 126 -4.21 8.72 -7.21
N ARG A 127 -4.91 8.20 -8.21
CA ARG A 127 -5.16 6.77 -8.43
C ARG A 127 -4.26 6.17 -9.53
N ARG A 128 -3.22 6.88 -9.94
CA ARG A 128 -2.21 6.40 -10.90
C ARG A 128 -0.91 6.11 -10.15
N VAL A 129 -0.42 4.87 -10.27
CA VAL A 129 0.80 4.43 -9.55
C VAL A 129 2.00 5.29 -9.91
N GLY A 130 2.17 5.64 -11.19
CA GLY A 130 3.27 6.50 -11.63
C GLY A 130 3.26 7.87 -10.94
N ASN A 131 2.08 8.48 -10.80
CA ASN A 131 1.93 9.77 -10.12
C ASN A 131 2.22 9.65 -8.63
N LEU A 132 1.71 8.60 -7.97
CA LEU A 132 2.03 8.34 -6.56
C LEU A 132 3.52 8.10 -6.34
N GLN A 133 4.19 7.40 -7.27
CA GLN A 133 5.64 7.21 -7.19
C GLN A 133 6.40 8.54 -7.28
N VAL A 134 6.01 9.44 -8.19
CA VAL A 134 6.59 10.78 -8.31
C VAL A 134 6.36 11.56 -7.02
N PHE A 135 5.12 11.60 -6.53
CA PHE A 135 4.76 12.30 -5.29
C PHE A 135 5.59 11.80 -4.09
N PHE A 136 5.61 10.49 -3.85
CA PHE A 136 6.38 9.94 -2.73
C PHE A 136 7.89 10.10 -2.91
N SER A 137 8.41 10.12 -4.12
CA SER A 137 9.84 10.40 -4.37
C SER A 137 10.23 11.83 -4.01
N LYS A 138 9.30 12.77 -4.07
CA LYS A 138 9.52 14.18 -3.70
C LYS A 138 9.39 14.40 -2.18
N TYR A 139 8.39 13.79 -1.55
CA TYR A 139 7.95 14.17 -0.21
C TYR A 139 8.15 13.10 0.86
N ALA A 140 8.35 11.84 0.50
CA ALA A 140 8.62 10.79 1.46
C ALA A 140 10.12 10.45 1.53
N GLN A 141 10.54 9.87 2.63
CA GLN A 141 11.88 9.34 2.76
C GLN A 141 12.06 8.14 1.82
N SER A 142 13.00 8.24 0.87
CA SER A 142 13.38 7.11 0.01
C SER A 142 14.31 6.17 0.78
N LEU A 143 14.01 4.87 0.72
CA LEU A 143 14.69 3.81 1.45
C LEU A 143 15.33 2.78 0.49
N THR A 144 16.03 1.80 1.06
CA THR A 144 16.66 0.70 0.30
C THR A 144 15.64 -0.08 -0.54
N LEU A 145 16.05 -0.52 -1.72
CA LEU A 145 15.26 -1.42 -2.56
C LEU A 145 15.64 -2.89 -2.37
N ASP A 146 16.67 -3.16 -1.55
CA ASP A 146 17.06 -4.53 -1.20
C ASP A 146 16.10 -5.13 -0.17
N ILE A 147 15.31 -6.11 -0.59
CA ILE A 147 14.33 -6.77 0.27
C ILE A 147 14.95 -7.61 1.39
N TYR A 148 16.25 -7.92 1.29
CA TYR A 148 16.99 -8.70 2.29
C TYR A 148 17.58 -7.82 3.39
N ASP A 149 17.51 -6.50 3.22
CA ASP A 149 17.80 -5.51 4.25
C ASP A 149 16.59 -5.36 5.19
N ILE A 150 16.21 -6.49 5.80
CA ILE A 150 14.90 -6.69 6.44
C ILE A 150 14.58 -5.69 7.55
N SER A 151 15.59 -5.08 8.16
CA SER A 151 15.42 -4.06 9.20
C SER A 151 14.88 -2.73 8.65
N GLU A 152 15.15 -2.41 7.39
CA GLU A 152 14.75 -1.15 6.76
C GLU A 152 13.28 -1.16 6.31
N TRP A 153 12.72 -2.34 6.10
CA TRP A 153 11.31 -2.52 5.70
C TRP A 153 10.41 -2.52 6.94
N GLN A 154 9.72 -1.42 7.14
CA GLN A 154 8.91 -1.20 8.35
C GLN A 154 7.40 -1.17 8.05
N PRO A 155 6.55 -1.50 9.03
CA PRO A 155 5.10 -1.40 8.87
C PRO A 155 4.67 0.02 8.49
N GLY A 156 3.74 0.13 7.53
CA GLY A 156 3.28 1.42 7.02
C GLY A 156 4.11 2.02 5.89
N ASP A 157 5.30 1.45 5.58
CA ASP A 157 6.06 1.86 4.41
C ASP A 157 5.29 1.56 3.10
N ILE A 158 5.57 2.37 2.08
CA ILE A 158 4.97 2.24 0.74
C ILE A 158 5.96 1.54 -0.17
N VAL A 159 5.53 0.50 -0.88
CA VAL A 159 6.34 -0.18 -1.91
C VAL A 159 5.73 0.00 -3.28
N VAL A 160 6.56 0.35 -4.27
CA VAL A 160 6.17 0.47 -5.68
C VAL A 160 6.92 -0.55 -6.51
N PHE A 161 6.22 -1.25 -7.39
CA PHE A 161 6.75 -2.25 -8.30
C PHE A 161 6.68 -1.72 -9.74
N ASN A 162 7.83 -1.40 -10.33
CA ASN A 162 8.01 -0.99 -11.72
C ASN A 162 7.06 0.15 -12.19
N GLY A 163 6.70 1.07 -11.27
CA GLY A 163 5.74 2.14 -11.55
C GLY A 163 4.32 1.69 -11.94
N LYS A 164 3.98 0.39 -11.74
CA LYS A 164 2.72 -0.21 -12.20
C LYS A 164 1.86 -0.76 -11.09
N HIS A 165 2.45 -1.07 -9.95
CA HIS A 165 1.73 -1.59 -8.79
C HIS A 165 2.30 -0.99 -7.51
N ILE A 166 1.43 -0.87 -6.49
CA ILE A 166 1.77 -0.23 -5.22
C ILE A 166 1.09 -0.97 -4.08
N GLY A 167 1.69 -0.94 -2.89
CA GLY A 167 1.12 -1.53 -1.67
C GLY A 167 1.74 -0.93 -0.41
N ILE A 168 1.22 -1.36 0.74
CA ILE A 168 1.71 -1.00 2.08
C ILE A 168 2.41 -2.21 2.69
N ILE A 169 3.55 -1.97 3.32
CA ILE A 169 4.31 -2.98 4.05
C ILE A 169 3.59 -3.32 5.35
N SER A 170 3.39 -4.61 5.58
CA SER A 170 2.75 -5.16 6.78
C SER A 170 3.75 -5.34 7.93
N ASP A 171 3.22 -5.43 9.17
CA ASP A 171 3.95 -5.89 10.35
C ASP A 171 4.18 -7.40 10.38
N ARG A 172 3.48 -8.17 9.52
CA ARG A 172 3.67 -9.61 9.35
C ARG A 172 4.87 -9.88 8.48
N ARG A 173 5.66 -10.87 8.88
CA ARG A 173 6.87 -11.30 8.17
C ARG A 173 6.83 -12.80 7.89
N ASN A 174 7.52 -13.22 6.85
CA ASN A 174 7.74 -14.64 6.60
C ASN A 174 8.92 -15.17 7.46
N ARG A 175 9.24 -16.46 7.32
CA ARG A 175 10.30 -17.12 8.08
C ARG A 175 11.70 -16.55 7.82
N ASP A 176 11.91 -15.84 6.71
CA ASP A 176 13.18 -15.25 6.33
C ASP A 176 13.25 -13.75 6.72
N GLY A 177 12.24 -13.26 7.46
CA GLY A 177 12.14 -11.90 7.94
C GLY A 177 11.59 -10.90 6.91
N ILE A 178 11.29 -11.35 5.69
CA ILE A 178 10.75 -10.48 4.63
C ILE A 178 9.28 -10.15 4.96
N PRO A 179 8.88 -8.87 4.93
CA PRO A 179 7.52 -8.49 5.30
C PRO A 179 6.48 -8.88 4.24
N TYR A 180 5.24 -9.02 4.68
CA TYR A 180 4.08 -9.15 3.81
C TYR A 180 3.75 -7.80 3.19
N VAL A 181 2.95 -7.83 2.12
CA VAL A 181 2.44 -6.64 1.45
C VAL A 181 0.92 -6.64 1.50
N ILE A 182 0.35 -5.50 1.86
CA ILE A 182 -1.09 -5.23 1.76
C ILE A 182 -1.34 -4.51 0.43
N HIS A 183 -2.09 -5.13 -0.46
CA HIS A 183 -2.36 -4.59 -1.79
C HIS A 183 -3.61 -5.20 -2.41
N ASN A 184 -4.16 -4.58 -3.46
CA ASN A 184 -5.26 -5.12 -4.25
C ASN A 184 -4.86 -5.29 -5.72
N SER A 185 -4.80 -6.53 -6.20
CA SER A 185 -4.66 -6.94 -7.62
C SER A 185 -5.81 -7.85 -8.03
N GLY A 186 -6.92 -7.89 -7.30
CA GLY A 186 -8.03 -8.83 -7.51
C GLY A 186 -7.80 -10.23 -6.91
N GLN A 187 -6.67 -10.46 -6.23
CA GLN A 187 -6.33 -11.73 -5.60
C GLN A 187 -7.19 -12.02 -4.34
N PRO A 188 -7.33 -13.30 -3.92
CA PRO A 188 -8.19 -13.67 -2.80
C PRO A 188 -7.72 -13.18 -1.44
N LEU A 189 -6.41 -13.04 -1.22
CA LEU A 189 -5.83 -12.51 0.00
C LEU A 189 -5.23 -11.13 -0.29
N ARG A 190 -5.57 -10.14 0.52
CA ARG A 190 -5.10 -8.77 0.34
C ARG A 190 -3.83 -8.46 1.12
N GLU A 191 -3.51 -9.25 2.13
CA GLU A 191 -2.26 -9.19 2.91
C GLU A 191 -1.49 -10.51 2.68
N GLU A 192 -0.40 -10.45 1.90
CA GLU A 192 0.29 -11.63 1.35
C GLU A 192 1.81 -11.62 1.55
N ASP A 193 2.38 -12.81 1.73
CA ASP A 193 3.82 -13.10 1.62
C ASP A 193 4.23 -13.08 0.13
N VAL A 194 4.36 -11.88 -0.45
CA VAL A 194 4.47 -11.71 -1.91
C VAL A 194 5.62 -10.79 -2.33
N LEU A 195 6.26 -10.07 -1.39
CA LEU A 195 7.26 -9.05 -1.71
C LEU A 195 8.39 -9.62 -2.59
N GLU A 196 9.03 -10.71 -2.18
CA GLU A 196 10.12 -11.33 -2.94
C GLU A 196 9.66 -11.90 -4.29
N LYS A 197 8.51 -12.56 -4.32
CA LYS A 197 7.96 -13.14 -5.55
C LYS A 197 7.62 -12.06 -6.56
N ARG A 198 7.02 -10.97 -6.09
CA ARG A 198 6.62 -9.86 -6.96
C ARG A 198 7.84 -9.09 -7.47
N ALA A 199 8.82 -8.83 -6.64
CA ALA A 199 10.06 -8.16 -7.02
C ALA A 199 10.84 -8.89 -8.15
N LYS A 200 10.67 -10.22 -8.27
CA LYS A 200 11.26 -11.01 -9.37
C LYS A 200 10.52 -10.82 -10.70
N ILE A 201 9.26 -10.43 -10.69
CA ILE A 201 8.42 -10.21 -11.88
C ILE A 201 8.44 -8.74 -12.28
N ASP A 202 8.17 -7.86 -11.33
CA ASP A 202 8.16 -6.41 -11.45
C ASP A 202 9.18 -5.85 -10.44
N PRO A 203 10.37 -5.41 -10.88
CA PRO A 203 11.38 -4.88 -9.98
C PRO A 203 10.83 -3.75 -9.09
N ILE A 204 11.28 -3.69 -7.84
CA ILE A 204 10.93 -2.59 -6.95
C ILE A 204 11.53 -1.30 -7.51
N SER A 205 10.68 -0.30 -7.72
CA SER A 205 11.06 1.03 -8.24
C SER A 205 10.90 2.15 -7.20
N GLY A 206 10.35 1.83 -6.03
CA GLY A 206 10.24 2.76 -4.91
C GLY A 206 9.97 2.03 -3.61
N HIS A 207 10.62 2.49 -2.54
CA HIS A 207 10.34 2.13 -1.15
C HIS A 207 10.40 3.43 -0.35
N PHE A 208 9.27 3.79 0.25
CA PHE A 208 9.09 5.10 0.83
C PHE A 208 8.49 5.00 2.24
N ARG A 209 8.94 5.90 3.14
CA ARG A 209 8.35 6.13 4.46
C ARG A 209 7.81 7.54 4.54
N TRP A 210 6.52 7.67 4.85
CA TRP A 210 5.89 8.96 5.02
C TRP A 210 6.30 9.60 6.34
N ASN A 211 6.84 10.82 6.29
CA ASN A 211 7.15 11.59 7.49
C ASN A 211 6.69 13.04 7.28
N ALA A 212 5.61 13.43 7.95
CA ALA A 212 5.00 14.73 7.79
C ALA A 212 5.66 15.85 8.60
N LEU A 213 6.66 15.56 9.44
CA LEU A 213 7.28 16.56 10.34
C LEU A 213 7.83 17.79 9.62
N GLU A 214 8.34 17.62 8.40
CA GLU A 214 9.01 18.67 7.64
C GLU A 214 8.23 19.07 6.36
N LEU A 215 6.94 18.69 6.27
CA LEU A 215 6.16 18.78 5.03
C LEU A 215 4.98 19.76 5.13
N GLU A 216 5.09 20.81 5.96
CA GLU A 216 3.97 21.74 6.23
C GLU A 216 3.31 22.31 4.96
N ASP A 217 4.09 22.58 3.90
CA ASP A 217 3.60 23.20 2.68
C ASP A 217 2.75 22.27 1.78
N ILE A 218 2.94 20.93 1.88
CA ILE A 218 2.23 19.97 1.02
C ILE A 218 1.16 19.19 1.75
N VAL A 219 1.23 19.12 3.08
CA VAL A 219 0.29 18.33 3.88
C VAL A 219 -1.11 18.95 3.82
N VAL A 220 -2.07 18.12 3.44
CA VAL A 220 -3.50 18.45 3.52
C VAL A 220 -4.16 17.40 4.39
N TYR A 221 -4.80 17.83 5.47
CA TYR A 221 -5.51 16.93 6.36
C TYR A 221 -6.88 16.54 5.79
N TRP A 222 -7.34 15.36 6.17
CA TRP A 222 -8.67 14.91 5.81
C TRP A 222 -9.70 15.65 6.66
N GLU A 223 -10.65 16.32 5.99
CA GLU A 223 -11.81 16.93 6.63
C GLU A 223 -13.01 15.97 6.53
N GLU A 224 -13.77 15.77 7.62
CA GLU A 224 -14.97 14.93 7.65
C GLU A 224 -16.18 15.61 6.95
#